data_4eb382a62c3cfdcde96a11b1a4c04e13
#
_entry.id   4eb382a62c3cfdcde96a11b1a4c04e13
#
_cell.length_a   1.000
_cell.length_b   1.000
_cell.length_c   1.000
_cell.angle_alpha   90.00
_cell.angle_beta   90.00
_cell.angle_gamma   90.00
#
_symmetry.space_group_name_H-M   'P 1'
#
loop_
_entity.id
_entity.type
_entity.pdbx_description
1 polymer ?
#
loop_
_entity_poly.entity_id
_entity_poly.type
_entity_poly.pdbx_seq_one_letter_code
_entity_poly.pdbx_strand_id
1 'polypeptide(L)'
;MILQEAILHIPLSQYAFANSEMNLTIRIRVAKDNLTDCVLWYGDRVQPGDPIVFTAVYMKKILSDMHFDYYDATFETPYDRVCYYFELKDPEETRFYYADICAKYLPVERSEFYQYPFIRREEICEEPKWFREAIVYNIFPDSFASGHREIVGQGKEMEWQNGIRLKSRLGGTIQGIRENLDY
;
A
#
# COMPACT_ATOMS: atom_id res chain seq x y z
N MET A 1 -27.98 -0.20 2.50
CA MET A 1 -27.49 -1.18 1.48
C MET A 1 -26.02 -0.94 1.22
N ILE A 2 -25.20 -1.99 1.27
CA ILE A 2 -23.74 -1.94 1.05
C ILE A 2 -23.45 -1.81 -0.45
N LEU A 3 -22.67 -0.78 -0.84
CA LEU A 3 -22.27 -0.52 -2.23
C LEU A 3 -21.08 -1.43 -2.63
N GLN A 4 -21.39 -2.55 -3.25
CA GLN A 4 -20.41 -3.59 -3.57
C GLN A 4 -19.32 -3.12 -4.55
N GLU A 5 -19.67 -2.26 -5.50
CA GLU A 5 -18.77 -1.74 -6.53
C GLU A 5 -17.68 -0.82 -5.96
N ALA A 6 -17.89 -0.32 -4.74
CA ALA A 6 -16.92 0.53 -4.06
C ALA A 6 -15.93 -0.26 -3.18
N ILE A 7 -16.23 -1.54 -2.91
CA ILE A 7 -15.36 -2.39 -2.09
C ILE A 7 -14.09 -2.71 -2.88
N LEU A 8 -12.95 -2.52 -2.24
CA LEU A 8 -11.65 -2.91 -2.79
C LEU A 8 -10.77 -3.49 -1.70
N HIS A 9 -10.29 -4.68 -1.96
CA HIS A 9 -9.21 -5.32 -1.23
C HIS A 9 -8.33 -6.09 -2.22
N ILE A 10 -7.02 -5.99 -2.09
CA ILE A 10 -6.06 -6.68 -2.95
C ILE A 10 -5.08 -7.43 -2.05
N PRO A 11 -5.10 -8.77 -2.05
CA PRO A 11 -4.16 -9.57 -1.28
C PRO A 11 -2.70 -9.30 -1.68
N LEU A 12 -1.76 -9.47 -0.74
CA LEU A 12 -0.31 -9.32 -0.97
C LEU A 12 0.08 -7.98 -1.64
N SER A 13 -0.54 -6.90 -1.17
CA SER A 13 -0.31 -5.54 -1.65
C SER A 13 -0.31 -4.56 -0.49
N GLN A 14 -0.43 -3.26 -0.77
CA GLN A 14 -0.68 -2.23 0.23
C GLN A 14 -1.98 -2.42 1.03
N TYR A 15 -2.83 -3.38 0.64
CA TYR A 15 -4.04 -3.77 1.36
C TYR A 15 -3.86 -5.00 2.25
N ALA A 16 -2.75 -5.73 2.10
CA ALA A 16 -2.44 -6.89 2.94
C ALA A 16 -0.93 -7.08 2.99
N PHE A 17 -0.30 -6.73 4.09
CA PHE A 17 1.15 -6.78 4.26
C PHE A 17 1.57 -7.13 5.68
N ALA A 18 2.75 -7.72 5.80
CA ALA A 18 3.36 -8.03 7.08
C ALA A 18 4.21 -6.86 7.59
N ASN A 19 4.01 -6.48 8.85
CA ASN A 19 4.86 -5.52 9.57
C ASN A 19 6.02 -6.21 10.28
N SER A 20 5.82 -7.46 10.67
CA SER A 20 6.82 -8.35 11.25
C SER A 20 6.41 -9.80 10.97
N GLU A 21 7.25 -10.76 11.36
CA GLU A 21 6.96 -12.20 11.21
C GLU A 21 5.66 -12.64 11.93
N MET A 22 5.16 -11.87 12.89
CA MET A 22 3.96 -12.17 13.66
C MET A 22 2.90 -11.07 13.60
N ASN A 23 3.08 -10.04 12.77
CA ASN A 23 2.16 -8.92 12.73
C ASN A 23 1.75 -8.58 11.30
N LEU A 24 0.44 -8.61 11.04
CA LEU A 24 -0.17 -8.30 9.75
C LEU A 24 -1.02 -7.05 9.83
N THR A 25 -1.02 -6.28 8.76
CA THR A 25 -2.02 -5.25 8.49
C THR A 25 -2.85 -5.66 7.29
N ILE A 26 -4.16 -5.70 7.49
CA ILE A 26 -5.15 -5.95 6.43
C ILE A 26 -6.03 -4.71 6.32
N ARG A 27 -6.18 -4.23 5.10
CA ARG A 27 -6.92 -3.02 4.73
C ARG A 27 -8.06 -3.34 3.79
N ILE A 28 -9.17 -2.61 3.92
CA ILE A 28 -10.26 -2.61 2.95
C ILE A 28 -10.71 -1.17 2.68
N ARG A 29 -11.05 -0.88 1.43
CA ARG A 29 -11.70 0.35 1.01
C ARG A 29 -13.17 0.08 0.74
N VAL A 30 -14.05 0.97 1.16
CA VAL A 30 -15.48 0.91 0.92
C VAL A 30 -16.01 2.29 0.54
N ALA A 31 -17.28 2.40 0.11
CA ALA A 31 -17.89 3.71 -0.11
C ALA A 31 -17.93 4.52 1.19
N LYS A 32 -17.79 5.84 1.05
CA LYS A 32 -17.82 6.75 2.18
C LYS A 32 -19.14 6.66 2.95
N ASP A 33 -19.04 6.60 4.27
CA ASP A 33 -20.18 6.55 5.21
C ASP A 33 -21.17 5.41 4.94
N ASN A 34 -20.72 4.32 4.30
CA ASN A 34 -21.58 3.21 3.88
C ASN A 34 -21.64 2.07 4.91
N LEU A 35 -20.70 1.99 5.85
CA LEU A 35 -20.67 0.95 6.88
C LEU A 35 -20.83 1.53 8.28
N THR A 36 -21.54 0.79 9.14
CA THR A 36 -21.54 1.01 10.60
C THR A 36 -20.39 0.29 11.28
N ASP A 37 -20.08 -0.94 10.83
CA ASP A 37 -19.02 -1.77 11.35
C ASP A 37 -18.29 -2.52 10.23
N CYS A 38 -17.01 -2.73 10.44
CA CYS A 38 -16.16 -3.58 9.60
C CYS A 38 -15.32 -4.48 10.50
N VAL A 39 -15.43 -5.80 10.31
CA VAL A 39 -14.72 -6.79 11.11
C VAL A 39 -13.92 -7.69 10.18
N LEU A 40 -12.62 -7.84 10.47
CA LEU A 40 -11.77 -8.85 9.85
C LEU A 40 -11.88 -10.14 10.66
N TRP A 41 -12.11 -11.25 9.99
CA TRP A 41 -12.04 -12.59 10.55
C TRP A 41 -10.84 -13.30 9.95
N TYR A 42 -9.90 -13.76 10.79
CA TYR A 42 -8.71 -14.47 10.33
C TYR A 42 -8.53 -15.80 11.07
N GLY A 43 -7.89 -16.76 10.43
CA GLY A 43 -7.63 -18.08 10.97
C GLY A 43 -6.42 -18.76 10.33
N ASP A 44 -6.03 -19.90 10.86
CA ASP A 44 -4.96 -20.72 10.32
C ASP A 44 -5.41 -21.38 9.01
N ARG A 45 -4.77 -20.99 7.90
CA ARG A 45 -5.03 -21.58 6.59
C ARG A 45 -4.81 -23.10 6.54
N VAL A 46 -3.88 -23.61 7.34
CA VAL A 46 -3.47 -25.02 7.35
C VAL A 46 -4.01 -25.79 8.55
N GLN A 47 -4.95 -25.21 9.29
CA GLN A 47 -5.62 -25.90 10.39
C GLN A 47 -6.11 -27.29 9.96
N PRO A 48 -5.82 -28.35 10.72
CA PRO A 48 -6.41 -29.66 10.46
C PRO A 48 -7.93 -29.68 10.67
N GLY A 49 -8.65 -30.26 9.72
CA GLY A 49 -10.12 -30.38 9.77
C GLY A 49 -10.87 -29.11 9.40
N ASP A 50 -12.19 -29.24 9.26
CA ASP A 50 -13.13 -28.19 8.92
C ASP A 50 -14.25 -28.11 9.97
N PRO A 51 -14.86 -26.93 10.19
CA PRO A 51 -14.52 -25.63 9.60
C PRO A 51 -13.26 -25.01 10.23
N ILE A 52 -12.67 -24.03 9.56
CA ILE A 52 -11.60 -23.21 10.13
C ILE A 52 -12.14 -22.40 11.32
N VAL A 53 -11.36 -22.33 12.38
CA VAL A 53 -11.66 -21.47 13.52
C VAL A 53 -11.13 -20.06 13.23
N PHE A 54 -12.04 -19.09 13.17
CA PHE A 54 -11.71 -17.70 12.92
C PHE A 54 -11.72 -16.87 14.20
N THR A 55 -10.79 -15.92 14.25
CA THR A 55 -10.71 -14.88 15.29
C THR A 55 -11.11 -13.54 14.70
N ALA A 56 -11.97 -12.80 15.40
CA ALA A 56 -12.44 -11.49 14.96
C ALA A 56 -11.49 -10.37 15.38
N VAL A 57 -11.25 -9.42 14.46
CA VAL A 57 -10.57 -8.15 14.74
C VAL A 57 -11.43 -7.02 14.21
N TYR A 58 -11.86 -6.12 15.08
CA TYR A 58 -12.60 -4.93 14.68
C TYR A 58 -11.67 -3.96 13.94
N MET A 59 -12.04 -3.60 12.73
CA MET A 59 -11.25 -2.71 11.89
C MET A 59 -11.50 -1.25 12.26
N LYS A 60 -10.47 -0.42 12.13
CA LYS A 60 -10.55 1.02 12.43
C LYS A 60 -10.58 1.81 11.13
N LYS A 61 -11.51 2.76 11.03
CA LYS A 61 -11.48 3.75 9.95
C LYS A 61 -10.25 4.63 10.16
N ILE A 62 -9.30 4.57 9.23
CA ILE A 62 -8.00 5.28 9.29
C ILE A 62 -7.98 6.52 8.41
N LEU A 63 -8.79 6.53 7.37
CA LEU A 63 -8.83 7.60 6.38
C LEU A 63 -10.22 7.67 5.74
N SER A 64 -10.66 8.88 5.41
CA SER A 64 -11.76 9.15 4.49
C SER A 64 -11.27 10.12 3.43
N ASP A 65 -11.57 9.83 2.17
CA ASP A 65 -11.41 10.80 1.08
C ASP A 65 -12.79 11.33 0.62
N MET A 66 -12.86 11.88 -0.59
CA MET A 66 -14.11 12.42 -1.13
C MET A 66 -15.19 11.34 -1.35
N HIS A 67 -14.79 10.10 -1.68
CA HIS A 67 -15.68 9.04 -2.13
C HIS A 67 -15.61 7.77 -1.30
N PHE A 68 -14.51 7.55 -0.57
CA PHE A 68 -14.22 6.28 0.09
C PHE A 68 -13.79 6.44 1.54
N ASP A 69 -14.07 5.39 2.32
CA ASP A 69 -13.53 5.14 3.64
C ASP A 69 -12.55 3.97 3.58
N TYR A 70 -11.47 4.06 4.36
CA TYR A 70 -10.43 3.04 4.46
C TYR A 70 -10.39 2.51 5.89
N TYR A 71 -10.47 1.20 6.02
CA TYR A 71 -10.44 0.51 7.31
C TYR A 71 -9.22 -0.40 7.39
N ASP A 72 -8.50 -0.35 8.52
CA ASP A 72 -7.35 -1.20 8.82
C ASP A 72 -7.61 -2.08 10.03
N ALA A 73 -7.13 -3.32 9.95
CA ALA A 73 -6.88 -4.18 11.08
C ALA A 73 -5.39 -4.52 11.14
N THR A 74 -4.70 -4.10 12.19
CA THR A 74 -3.33 -4.52 12.49
C THR A 74 -3.40 -5.43 13.70
N PHE A 75 -2.88 -6.65 13.59
CA PHE A 75 -3.01 -7.67 14.62
C PHE A 75 -1.81 -8.61 14.65
N GLU A 76 -1.58 -9.21 15.80
CA GLU A 76 -0.63 -10.29 15.98
C GLU A 76 -1.27 -11.63 15.65
N THR A 77 -0.55 -12.49 14.95
CA THR A 77 -0.96 -13.84 14.60
C THR A 77 0.14 -14.84 14.90
N PRO A 78 -0.19 -15.98 15.51
CA PRO A 78 0.76 -17.08 15.70
C PRO A 78 0.94 -17.94 14.44
N TYR A 79 0.24 -17.60 13.35
CA TYR A 79 0.17 -18.43 12.15
C TYR A 79 1.08 -17.84 11.06
N ASP A 80 1.92 -18.68 10.46
CA ASP A 80 2.72 -18.32 9.29
C ASP A 80 1.88 -18.19 8.02
N ARG A 81 0.70 -18.80 8.01
CA ARG A 81 -0.23 -18.87 6.88
C ARG A 81 -1.62 -18.51 7.34
N VAL A 82 -2.13 -17.41 6.83
CA VAL A 82 -3.40 -16.86 7.28
C VAL A 82 -4.44 -16.93 6.15
N CYS A 83 -5.65 -17.35 6.45
CA CYS A 83 -6.83 -17.09 5.63
C CYS A 83 -7.75 -16.12 6.35
N TYR A 84 -8.50 -15.33 5.59
CA TYR A 84 -9.34 -14.29 6.17
C TYR A 84 -10.48 -13.88 5.23
N TYR A 85 -11.48 -13.23 5.85
CA TYR A 85 -12.60 -12.58 5.18
C TYR A 85 -13.04 -11.36 5.97
N PHE A 86 -13.89 -10.54 5.37
CA PHE A 86 -14.45 -9.37 6.00
C PHE A 86 -15.94 -9.57 6.27
N GLU A 87 -16.38 -9.13 7.43
CA GLU A 87 -17.79 -8.96 7.77
C GLU A 87 -18.10 -7.46 7.73
N LEU A 88 -18.97 -7.06 6.82
CA LEU A 88 -19.36 -5.68 6.56
C LEU A 88 -20.79 -5.48 7.03
N LYS A 89 -21.03 -4.46 7.84
CA LYS A 89 -22.35 -4.14 8.39
C LYS A 89 -22.78 -2.74 8.01
N ASP A 90 -24.00 -2.60 7.60
CA ASP A 90 -24.74 -1.36 7.57
C ASP A 90 -26.00 -1.47 8.48
N PRO A 91 -26.83 -0.41 8.66
CA PRO A 91 -28.00 -0.49 9.52
C PRO A 91 -29.04 -1.55 9.13
N GLU A 92 -29.04 -2.00 7.87
CA GLU A 92 -30.08 -2.85 7.30
C GLU A 92 -29.60 -4.30 7.08
N GLU A 93 -28.29 -4.51 6.82
CA GLU A 93 -27.77 -5.78 6.41
C GLU A 93 -26.35 -6.07 6.91
N THR A 94 -26.01 -7.35 6.94
CA THR A 94 -24.63 -7.85 7.11
C THR A 94 -24.24 -8.62 5.86
N ARG A 95 -23.03 -8.38 5.36
CA ARG A 95 -22.43 -9.06 4.21
C ARG A 95 -21.06 -9.59 4.56
N PHE A 96 -20.69 -10.65 3.89
CA PHE A 96 -19.34 -11.22 3.96
C PHE A 96 -18.63 -10.97 2.65
N TYR A 97 -17.38 -10.48 2.72
CA TYR A 97 -16.57 -10.20 1.56
C TYR A 97 -15.33 -11.08 1.56
N TYR A 98 -15.21 -11.92 0.52
CA TYR A 98 -14.14 -12.88 0.30
C TYR A 98 -13.98 -13.12 -1.21
N ALA A 99 -12.76 -13.43 -1.68
CA ALA A 99 -12.48 -13.70 -3.10
C ALA A 99 -13.17 -12.73 -4.09
N ASP A 100 -13.24 -11.44 -3.73
CA ASP A 100 -13.95 -10.38 -4.48
C ASP A 100 -15.48 -10.58 -4.62
N ILE A 101 -16.05 -11.46 -3.79
CA ILE A 101 -17.48 -11.74 -3.72
C ILE A 101 -18.07 -11.10 -2.46
N CYS A 102 -19.14 -10.32 -2.61
CA CYS A 102 -19.92 -9.79 -1.49
C CYS A 102 -21.22 -10.61 -1.32
N ALA A 103 -21.28 -11.49 -0.33
CA ALA A 103 -22.34 -12.49 -0.16
C ALA A 103 -23.07 -12.37 1.17
N LYS A 104 -24.25 -13.00 1.26
CA LYS A 104 -25.02 -13.13 2.52
C LYS A 104 -24.50 -14.25 3.42
N TYR A 105 -23.79 -15.21 2.85
CA TYR A 105 -23.31 -16.41 3.53
C TYR A 105 -21.82 -16.59 3.26
N LEU A 106 -21.14 -17.23 4.18
CA LEU A 106 -19.76 -17.65 4.03
C LEU A 106 -19.65 -18.82 3.04
N PRO A 107 -18.53 -18.97 2.34
CA PRO A 107 -18.28 -20.10 1.47
C PRO A 107 -18.13 -21.40 2.28
N VAL A 108 -18.36 -22.51 1.63
CA VAL A 108 -18.15 -23.84 2.22
C VAL A 108 -16.68 -24.24 2.12
N GLU A 109 -16.05 -23.88 1.01
CA GLU A 109 -14.68 -24.27 0.71
C GLU A 109 -13.67 -23.25 1.28
N ARG A 110 -12.70 -23.76 2.04
CA ARG A 110 -11.65 -22.91 2.63
C ARG A 110 -10.78 -22.17 1.61
N SER A 111 -10.69 -22.68 0.38
CA SER A 111 -9.94 -22.09 -0.72
C SER A 111 -10.54 -20.78 -1.24
N GLU A 112 -11.80 -20.51 -0.93
CA GLU A 112 -12.52 -19.31 -1.34
C GLU A 112 -12.24 -18.09 -0.45
N PHE A 113 -11.69 -18.29 0.75
CA PHE A 113 -11.26 -17.16 1.58
C PHE A 113 -10.02 -16.47 1.00
N TYR A 114 -9.85 -15.18 1.28
CA TYR A 114 -8.58 -14.50 1.02
C TYR A 114 -7.45 -15.20 1.76
N GLN A 115 -6.27 -15.17 1.20
CA GLN A 115 -5.14 -15.87 1.76
C GLN A 115 -3.90 -14.98 1.82
N TYR A 116 -3.22 -15.01 2.97
CA TYR A 116 -1.83 -14.63 3.11
C TYR A 116 -1.02 -15.93 3.18
N PRO A 117 -0.46 -16.39 2.03
CA PRO A 117 -0.02 -17.78 1.89
C PRO A 117 1.19 -18.13 2.75
N PHE A 118 2.04 -17.16 3.05
CA PHE A 118 3.18 -17.31 3.93
C PHE A 118 3.74 -15.94 4.36
N ILE A 119 4.02 -15.76 5.66
CA ILE A 119 4.70 -14.58 6.18
C ILE A 119 6.20 -14.84 6.13
N ARG A 120 6.90 -14.18 5.20
CA ARG A 120 8.35 -14.32 5.03
C ARG A 120 9.06 -13.08 5.51
N ARG A 121 10.14 -13.28 6.27
CA ARG A 121 10.96 -12.19 6.79
C ARG A 121 11.56 -11.33 5.67
N GLU A 122 11.96 -11.98 4.58
CA GLU A 122 12.58 -11.31 3.43
C GLU A 122 11.64 -10.38 2.67
N GLU A 123 10.33 -10.57 2.83
CA GLU A 123 9.29 -9.76 2.20
C GLU A 123 8.82 -8.61 3.11
N ILE A 124 9.29 -8.57 4.36
CA ILE A 124 8.96 -7.50 5.31
C ILE A 124 9.81 -6.28 4.99
N CYS A 125 9.16 -5.21 4.53
CA CYS A 125 9.84 -3.95 4.25
C CYS A 125 10.11 -3.18 5.54
N GLU A 126 11.36 -3.16 5.98
CA GLU A 126 11.80 -2.29 7.08
C GLU A 126 12.04 -0.87 6.53
N GLU A 127 11.08 0.01 6.78
CA GLU A 127 11.22 1.41 6.39
C GLU A 127 12.25 2.11 7.29
N PRO A 128 13.34 2.68 6.73
CA PRO A 128 14.28 3.46 7.52
C PRO A 128 13.58 4.65 8.18
N LYS A 129 13.84 4.90 9.45
CA LYS A 129 13.16 5.98 10.22
C LYS A 129 13.26 7.36 9.55
N TRP A 130 14.39 7.64 8.90
CA TRP A 130 14.64 8.90 8.21
C TRP A 130 13.78 9.08 6.95
N PHE A 131 13.29 7.99 6.33
CA PHE A 131 12.60 8.05 5.04
C PHE A 131 11.24 8.77 5.11
N ARG A 132 10.53 8.68 6.24
CA ARG A 132 9.24 9.36 6.44
C ARG A 132 9.34 10.88 6.46
N GLU A 133 10.52 11.40 6.85
CA GLU A 133 10.78 12.83 6.97
C GLU A 133 11.62 13.36 5.80
N ALA A 134 12.03 12.46 4.90
CA ALA A 134 12.89 12.80 3.79
C ALA A 134 12.13 13.49 2.65
N ILE A 135 12.74 14.52 2.11
CA ILE A 135 12.36 15.08 0.82
C ILE A 135 13.29 14.46 -0.23
N VAL A 136 12.71 13.75 -1.19
CA VAL A 136 13.47 13.11 -2.28
C VAL A 136 13.51 14.04 -3.48
N TYR A 137 14.71 14.50 -3.81
CA TYR A 137 14.94 15.33 -4.99
C TYR A 137 15.60 14.48 -6.08
N ASN A 138 14.85 14.23 -7.15
CA ASN A 138 15.32 13.43 -8.28
C ASN A 138 15.96 14.34 -9.33
N ILE A 139 17.26 14.20 -9.56
CA ILE A 139 18.04 15.04 -10.46
C ILE A 139 18.45 14.22 -11.69
N PHE A 140 18.17 14.78 -12.89
CA PHE A 140 18.74 14.31 -14.14
C PHE A 140 20.04 15.10 -14.42
N PRO A 141 21.23 14.52 -14.24
CA PRO A 141 22.49 15.26 -14.31
C PRO A 141 22.68 16.04 -15.59
N ASP A 142 22.39 15.46 -16.76
CA ASP A 142 22.58 16.15 -18.09
C ASP A 142 21.62 17.32 -18.29
N SER A 143 20.59 17.48 -17.52
CA SER A 143 19.68 18.62 -17.51
C SER A 143 19.91 19.57 -16.32
N PHE A 144 20.98 19.36 -15.55
CA PHE A 144 21.36 20.16 -14.40
C PHE A 144 22.63 20.96 -14.68
N ALA A 145 23.18 21.65 -13.69
CA ALA A 145 24.35 22.52 -13.84
C ALA A 145 25.64 21.75 -14.14
N SER A 146 26.48 22.29 -15.01
CA SER A 146 27.77 21.69 -15.35
C SER A 146 28.86 21.92 -14.30
N GLY A 147 28.68 22.84 -13.36
CA GLY A 147 29.70 23.27 -12.43
C GLY A 147 30.76 24.13 -13.17
N HIS A 148 31.98 24.10 -12.68
CA HIS A 148 33.12 24.85 -13.27
C HIS A 148 33.79 24.13 -14.43
N ARG A 149 33.21 23.07 -14.97
CA ARG A 149 33.81 22.29 -16.04
C ARG A 149 33.44 22.87 -17.40
N GLU A 150 34.44 23.25 -18.22
CA GLU A 150 34.23 23.51 -19.64
C GLU A 150 33.75 22.22 -20.33
N ILE A 151 32.57 22.29 -20.96
CA ILE A 151 32.03 21.17 -21.72
C ILE A 151 32.60 21.25 -23.13
N VAL A 152 33.46 20.30 -23.46
CA VAL A 152 33.94 20.08 -24.82
C VAL A 152 32.91 19.19 -25.54
N GLY A 153 31.98 19.82 -26.28
CA GLY A 153 31.00 19.08 -27.08
C GLY A 153 30.00 19.97 -27.79
N GLN A 154 29.56 19.55 -28.95
CA GLN A 154 28.72 20.28 -29.88
C GLN A 154 27.36 20.68 -29.26
N GLY A 155 27.19 21.96 -28.99
CA GLY A 155 25.93 22.56 -28.56
C GLY A 155 26.21 23.81 -27.72
N LYS A 156 25.60 24.93 -28.07
CA LYS A 156 25.65 26.14 -27.24
C LYS A 156 25.08 25.81 -25.86
N GLU A 157 25.92 25.94 -24.83
CA GLU A 157 25.47 25.88 -23.44
C GLU A 157 24.37 26.91 -23.23
N MET A 158 23.21 26.45 -22.77
CA MET A 158 22.22 27.34 -22.20
C MET A 158 22.60 27.53 -20.73
N GLU A 159 22.79 28.77 -20.34
CA GLU A 159 22.90 29.08 -18.91
C GLU A 159 21.67 28.58 -18.17
N TRP A 160 21.88 27.87 -17.05
CA TRP A 160 20.84 27.23 -16.25
C TRP A 160 19.68 28.19 -15.86
N GLN A 161 19.97 29.47 -15.75
CA GLN A 161 19.01 30.52 -15.39
C GLN A 161 18.15 31.03 -16.55
N ASN A 162 18.48 30.69 -17.82
CA ASN A 162 17.85 31.29 -19.00
C ASN A 162 16.71 30.49 -19.63
N GLY A 163 15.99 29.71 -18.84
CA GLY A 163 14.80 29.00 -19.28
C GLY A 163 15.08 27.59 -19.84
N ILE A 164 15.01 26.60 -18.97
CA ILE A 164 15.17 25.18 -19.29
C ILE A 164 13.95 24.70 -20.08
N ARG A 165 14.18 24.04 -21.20
CA ARG A 165 13.16 23.34 -22.00
C ARG A 165 13.34 21.83 -21.83
N LEU A 166 12.30 21.08 -22.09
CA LEU A 166 12.26 19.60 -21.95
C LEU A 166 13.43 18.86 -22.67
N LYS A 167 14.01 19.48 -23.70
CA LYS A 167 15.12 18.91 -24.49
C LYS A 167 16.46 19.62 -24.24
N SER A 168 16.56 20.50 -23.26
CA SER A 168 17.79 21.17 -22.91
C SER A 168 18.78 20.20 -22.29
N ARG A 169 20.00 20.16 -22.81
CA ARG A 169 21.12 19.45 -22.23
C ARG A 169 22.11 20.49 -21.73
N LEU A 170 22.31 20.53 -20.44
CA LEU A 170 23.19 21.52 -19.78
C LEU A 170 24.56 20.94 -19.46
N GLY A 171 24.80 19.68 -19.87
CA GLY A 171 26.09 19.00 -19.63
C GLY A 171 26.42 18.85 -18.16
N GLY A 172 25.39 18.68 -17.32
CA GLY A 172 25.52 18.66 -15.87
C GLY A 172 26.45 17.57 -15.37
N THR A 173 27.08 17.86 -14.26
CA THR A 173 28.02 16.97 -13.58
C THR A 173 27.65 16.80 -12.11
N ILE A 174 28.23 15.77 -11.46
CA ILE A 174 28.08 15.58 -10.00
C ILE A 174 28.62 16.81 -9.25
N GLN A 175 29.68 17.44 -9.76
CA GLN A 175 30.21 18.66 -9.18
C GLN A 175 29.21 19.81 -9.30
N GLY A 176 28.58 19.96 -10.47
CA GLY A 176 27.57 20.99 -10.69
C GLY A 176 26.32 20.76 -9.80
N ILE A 177 25.94 19.52 -9.57
CA ILE A 177 24.88 19.19 -8.59
C ILE A 177 25.30 19.67 -7.20
N ARG A 178 26.49 19.28 -6.72
CA ARG A 178 26.98 19.65 -5.39
C ARG A 178 27.06 21.14 -5.15
N GLU A 179 27.46 21.90 -6.17
CA GLU A 179 27.64 23.38 -6.11
C GLU A 179 26.30 24.14 -6.11
N ASN A 180 25.20 23.46 -6.45
CA ASN A 180 23.86 24.06 -6.55
C ASN A 180 22.80 23.37 -5.65
N LEU A 181 23.21 22.66 -4.60
CA LEU A 181 22.28 22.05 -3.63
C LEU A 181 21.79 23.00 -2.54
N ASP A 182 22.40 24.17 -2.40
CA ASP A 182 22.12 25.12 -1.30
C ASP A 182 21.06 26.18 -1.66
N TYR A 183 20.28 25.98 -2.72
CA TYR A 183 19.26 26.95 -3.14
C TYR A 183 17.86 26.59 -2.65
#